data_a60dd98cb6dd682d8806fbd68f40ea34
#
_entry.id   a60dd98cb6dd682d8806fbd68f40ea34
#
_cell.length_a   1.000
_cell.length_b   1.000
_cell.length_c   1.000
_cell.angle_alpha   90.00
_cell.angle_beta   90.00
_cell.angle_gamma   90.00
#
_symmetry.space_group_name_H-M   'P 1'
#
loop_
_entity.id
_entity.type
_entity.pdbx_description
1 polymer ?
#
loop_
_entity_poly.entity_id
_entity_poly.type
_entity_poly.pdbx_seq_one_letter_code
_entity_poly.pdbx_strand_id
1 'polypeptide(L)'
;KDIIILIPTLNPDQRLINLVHELKNIGICQILIVNDGSLPTNRHIFTKLEKLNCTILHHRTNLGKGQSIKTGINYLLKNIQN
;
A
#
# COMPACT_ATOMS: atom_id res chain seq x y z
N LYS A 1 -2.71 2.17 -19.05
CA LYS A 1 -2.48 3.16 -18.79
C LYS A 1 -2.34 3.53 -17.39
N ASP A 2 -2.90 4.44 -16.87
CA ASP A 2 -2.57 4.92 -15.55
C ASP A 2 -3.45 4.29 -14.50
N ILE A 3 -3.20 3.01 -14.29
CA ILE A 3 -3.93 2.28 -13.28
C ILE A 3 -3.16 2.36 -11.96
N ILE A 4 -3.86 2.73 -10.91
CA ILE A 4 -3.28 2.78 -9.57
C ILE A 4 -4.03 1.78 -8.71
N ILE A 5 -3.30 0.90 -8.07
CA ILE A 5 -3.89 -0.10 -7.18
C ILE A 5 -3.74 0.40 -5.75
N LEU A 6 -4.84 0.49 -5.04
CA LEU A 6 -4.86 0.90 -3.64
C LEU A 6 -5.12 -0.33 -2.77
N ILE A 7 -4.20 -0.64 -1.87
CA ILE A 7 -4.29 -1.82 -1.03
C ILE A 7 -4.25 -1.42 0.44
N PRO A 8 -5.36 -1.49 1.16
CA PRO A 8 -5.32 -1.36 2.61
C PRO A 8 -4.84 -2.68 3.20
N THR A 9 -4.01 -2.62 4.21
CA THR A 9 -3.45 -3.85 4.77
C THR A 9 -3.20 -3.73 6.26
N LEU A 10 -3.31 -4.85 6.94
CA LEU A 10 -3.04 -4.95 8.37
C LEU A 10 -2.28 -6.25 8.60
N ASN A 11 -1.09 -6.14 9.21
CA ASN A 11 -0.23 -7.29 9.52
C ASN A 11 -0.02 -8.20 8.32
N PRO A 12 0.50 -7.66 7.20
CA PRO A 12 0.68 -8.45 5.99
C PRO A 12 1.84 -9.43 6.15
N ASP A 13 1.86 -10.42 5.27
CA ASP A 13 2.96 -11.38 5.21
C ASP A 13 3.46 -11.49 3.78
N GLN A 14 4.21 -12.54 3.49
CA GLN A 14 4.83 -12.73 2.18
C GLN A 14 3.81 -12.71 1.02
N ARG A 15 2.56 -13.06 1.29
CA ARG A 15 1.54 -13.08 0.23
C ARG A 15 1.34 -11.70 -0.38
N LEU A 16 1.48 -10.64 0.41
CA LEU A 16 1.35 -9.30 -0.14
C LEU A 16 2.51 -8.98 -1.08
N ILE A 17 3.71 -9.38 -0.72
CA ILE A 17 4.87 -9.20 -1.59
C ILE A 17 4.67 -9.96 -2.89
N ASN A 18 4.19 -11.20 -2.81
CA ASN A 18 3.93 -12.00 -4.00
C ASN A 18 2.89 -11.33 -4.91
N LEU A 19 1.84 -10.79 -4.31
CA LEU A 19 0.81 -10.10 -5.07
C LEU A 19 1.41 -8.90 -5.81
N VAL A 20 2.26 -8.13 -5.14
CA VAL A 20 2.88 -6.97 -5.78
C VAL A 20 3.74 -7.40 -6.97
N HIS A 21 4.50 -8.49 -6.82
CA HIS A 21 5.26 -9.01 -7.94
C HIS A 21 4.37 -9.38 -9.12
N GLU A 22 3.24 -10.03 -8.84
CA GLU A 22 2.30 -10.39 -9.90
C GLU A 22 1.72 -9.17 -10.60
N LEU A 23 1.37 -8.15 -9.82
CA LEU A 23 0.83 -6.92 -10.39
C LEU A 23 1.85 -6.24 -11.28
N LYS A 24 3.11 -6.20 -10.85
CA LYS A 24 4.16 -5.59 -11.66
C LYS A 24 4.42 -6.39 -12.93
N ASN A 25 4.31 -7.71 -12.86
CA ASN A 25 4.51 -8.54 -14.02
C ASN A 25 3.48 -8.32 -15.12
N ILE A 26 2.28 -7.89 -14.75
CA ILE A 26 1.27 -7.59 -15.76
C ILE A 26 1.22 -6.11 -16.11
N GLY A 27 2.23 -5.35 -15.70
CA GLY A 27 2.41 -3.97 -16.15
C GLY A 27 1.86 -2.91 -15.23
N ILE A 28 1.40 -3.26 -14.04
CA ILE A 28 0.91 -2.27 -13.09
C ILE A 28 2.09 -1.74 -12.31
N CYS A 29 2.37 -0.44 -12.47
CA CYS A 29 3.54 0.17 -11.85
C CYS A 29 3.21 0.98 -10.60
N GLN A 30 1.98 1.45 -10.48
CA GLN A 30 1.63 2.35 -9.38
C GLN A 30 0.79 1.62 -8.36
N ILE A 31 1.40 1.37 -7.21
CA ILE A 31 0.75 0.63 -6.13
C ILE A 31 0.88 1.46 -4.87
N LEU A 32 -0.26 1.79 -4.28
CA LEU A 32 -0.34 2.53 -3.03
C LEU A 32 -0.87 1.61 -1.95
N ILE A 33 -0.09 1.45 -0.89
CA ILE A 33 -0.43 0.57 0.22
C ILE A 33 -0.68 1.43 1.44
N VAL A 34 -1.79 1.20 2.11
CA VAL A 34 -2.06 1.89 3.38
C VAL A 34 -1.92 0.87 4.50
N ASN A 35 -0.90 1.09 5.32
CA ASN A 35 -0.63 0.26 6.49
C ASN A 35 -1.50 0.73 7.64
N ASP A 36 -2.49 -0.05 7.99
CA ASP A 36 -3.48 0.35 8.97
C ASP A 36 -3.08 -0.04 10.39
N GLY A 37 -1.90 0.42 10.81
CA GLY A 37 -1.45 0.20 12.18
C GLY A 37 -0.94 -1.20 12.45
N SER A 38 -0.18 -1.77 11.50
CA SER A 38 0.38 -3.10 11.68
C SER A 38 1.36 -3.15 12.85
N LEU A 39 1.54 -4.34 13.40
CA LEU A 39 2.48 -4.55 14.48
C LEU A 39 3.92 -4.34 14.00
N PRO A 40 4.83 -3.92 14.90
CA PRO A 40 6.22 -3.69 14.49
C PRO A 40 6.89 -4.92 13.90
N THR A 41 6.44 -6.13 14.26
CA THR A 41 7.00 -7.36 13.72
C THR A 41 6.78 -7.49 12.22
N ASN A 42 5.87 -6.71 11.64
CA ASN A 42 5.61 -6.74 10.20
C ASN A 42 6.42 -5.70 9.42
N ARG A 43 7.27 -4.94 10.12
CA ARG A 43 8.00 -3.86 9.47
C ARG A 43 8.82 -4.33 8.28
N HIS A 44 9.39 -5.53 8.37
CA HIS A 44 10.23 -6.04 7.27
C HIS A 44 9.46 -6.23 5.98
N ILE A 45 8.17 -6.52 6.08
CA ILE A 45 7.34 -6.66 4.89
C ILE A 45 7.22 -5.31 4.19
N PHE A 46 6.95 -4.25 4.95
CA PHE A 46 6.82 -2.91 4.36
C PHE A 46 8.14 -2.42 3.77
N THR A 47 9.25 -2.75 4.41
CA THR A 47 10.56 -2.39 3.86
C THR A 47 10.77 -3.03 2.50
N LYS A 48 10.40 -4.29 2.34
CA LYS A 48 10.51 -4.96 1.05
C LYS A 48 9.60 -4.33 0.01
N LEU A 49 8.39 -3.95 0.43
CA LEU A 49 7.45 -3.32 -0.51
C LEU A 49 7.96 -1.96 -0.99
N GLU A 50 8.62 -1.21 -0.11
CA GLU A 50 9.22 0.05 -0.50
C GLU A 50 10.31 -0.16 -1.54
N LYS A 51 11.09 -1.22 -1.38
CA LYS A 51 12.13 -1.54 -2.36
C LYS A 51 11.55 -1.94 -3.70
N LEU A 52 10.30 -2.36 -3.73
CA LEU A 52 9.60 -2.66 -4.97
C LEU A 52 8.89 -1.44 -5.53
N ASN A 53 9.20 -0.27 -4.99
CA ASN A 53 8.66 1.02 -5.44
C ASN A 53 7.17 1.19 -5.18
N CYS A 54 6.67 0.53 -4.14
CA CYS A 54 5.34 0.83 -3.67
C CYS A 54 5.37 2.09 -2.81
N THR A 55 4.33 2.89 -2.89
CA THR A 55 4.15 4.01 -1.97
C THR A 55 3.39 3.48 -0.77
N ILE A 56 3.87 3.79 0.43
CA ILE A 56 3.23 3.28 1.64
C ILE A 56 2.88 4.42 2.57
N LEU A 57 1.61 4.43 2.98
CA LEU A 57 1.14 5.37 3.99
C LEU A 57 0.91 4.57 5.27
N HIS A 58 1.26 5.16 6.41
CA HIS A 58 1.19 4.45 7.68
C HIS A 58 0.20 5.15 8.62
N HIS A 59 -0.74 4.39 9.16
CA HIS A 59 -1.53 4.85 10.29
C HIS A 59 -0.80 4.46 11.56
N ARG A 60 -0.86 5.32 12.56
CA ARG A 60 -0.22 5.00 13.84
C ARG A 60 -0.92 3.87 14.55
N THR A 61 -2.23 3.80 14.39
CA THR A 61 -3.05 2.77 15.03
C THR A 61 -4.02 2.24 14.02
N ASN A 62 -4.68 1.14 14.35
CA ASN A 62 -5.69 0.55 13.49
C ASN A 62 -6.92 1.46 13.47
N LEU A 63 -7.26 1.97 12.31
CA LEU A 63 -8.40 2.86 12.13
C LEU A 63 -9.52 2.21 11.31
N GLY A 64 -9.26 1.01 10.78
CA GLY A 64 -10.26 0.29 10.01
C GLY A 64 -10.06 0.43 8.52
N LYS A 65 -10.63 -0.53 7.78
CA LYS A 65 -10.48 -0.60 6.35
C LYS A 65 -11.08 0.62 5.64
N GLY A 66 -12.25 1.06 6.10
CA GLY A 66 -12.89 2.22 5.48
C GLY A 66 -12.02 3.47 5.60
N GLN A 67 -11.41 3.69 6.76
CA GLN A 67 -10.54 4.84 6.94
C GLN A 67 -9.28 4.70 6.11
N SER A 68 -8.77 3.48 5.96
CA SER A 68 -7.58 3.25 5.13
C SER A 68 -7.85 3.61 3.68
N ILE A 69 -9.02 3.25 3.18
CA ILE A 69 -9.40 3.60 1.82
C ILE A 69 -9.50 5.11 1.67
N LYS A 70 -10.12 5.79 2.64
CA LYS A 70 -10.20 7.25 2.61
C LYS A 70 -8.82 7.90 2.62
N THR A 71 -7.94 7.39 3.46
CA THR A 71 -6.57 7.90 3.53
C THR A 71 -5.88 7.79 2.18
N GLY A 72 -6.02 6.64 1.54
CA GLY A 72 -5.40 6.42 0.24
C GLY A 72 -6.00 7.33 -0.83
N ILE A 73 -7.31 7.45 -0.87
CA ILE A 73 -7.96 8.30 -1.85
C ILE A 73 -7.56 9.77 -1.65
N ASN A 74 -7.51 10.23 -0.40
CA ASN A 74 -7.10 11.61 -0.14
C ASN A 74 -5.67 11.86 -0.59
N TYR A 75 -4.78 10.89 -0.37
CA TYR A 75 -3.42 11.00 -0.85
C TYR A 75 -3.37 11.13 -2.37
N LEU A 76 -4.13 10.29 -3.07
CA LEU A 76 -4.14 10.32 -4.52
C LEU A 76 -4.70 11.63 -5.06
N LEU A 77 -5.76 12.13 -4.44
CA LEU A 77 -6.35 13.40 -4.88
C LEU A 77 -5.37 14.57 -4.73
N LYS A 78 -4.54 14.54 -3.69
CA LYS A 78 -3.55 15.58 -3.50
C LYS A 78 -2.37 15.47 -4.43
N ASN A 79 -2.02 14.27 -4.80
CA ASN A 79 -0.74 14.03 -5.48
C ASN A 79 -0.84 13.79 -6.98
N ILE A 80 -2.02 13.62 -7.52
CA ILE A 80 -2.16 13.43 -8.96
C ILE A 80 -2.81 14.60 -9.64
N GLN A 81 -3.09 15.68 -8.90
CA GLN A 81 -3.58 16.79 -9.55
C GLN A 81 -2.53 17.57 -10.14
N ASN A 82 -2.73 18.20 -11.13
CA ASN A 82 -1.74 18.98 -11.71
C ASN A 82 -2.19 20.02 -12.51
#